data_3cd9b4f8e18654c71a82723f0710ecbf
#
_entry.id   3cd9b4f8e18654c71a82723f0710ecbf
#
_cell.length_a   1.000
_cell.length_b   1.000
_cell.length_c   1.000
_cell.angle_alpha   90.00
_cell.angle_beta   90.00
_cell.angle_gamma   90.00
#
_symmetry.space_group_name_H-M   'P 1'
#
loop_
_entity.id
_entity.type
_entity.pdbx_description
1 polymer ?
#
loop_
_entity_poly.entity_id
_entity_poly.type
_entity_poly.pdbx_seq_one_letter_code
_entity_poly.pdbx_strand_id
1 'polypeptide(L)'
;MKGTGVQFGCQACESSFEMDEYGKMHLLQKGNGRSDEFRLNHIPDWYKWERECVKKEIEDGTYKLDVDVDIKVLKDFNAIYEVGDGRLTHDSNGFMLTGCNGSLNYKQSSKVSYSLYSDYFWYELGDMNCIGDNKVLYYCFPKGENVIVAKARLAAEEIFKITRNNKMEA
;
A
#
# COMPACT_ATOMS: atom_id res chain seq x y z
N MET A 1 1.77 12.27 1.44
CA MET A 1 2.71 13.19 2.12
C MET A 1 4.13 12.66 1.96
N LYS A 2 5.13 13.52 1.94
CA LYS A 2 6.56 13.13 2.04
C LYS A 2 7.14 13.75 3.31
N GLY A 3 8.06 13.05 3.96
CA GLY A 3 8.68 13.54 5.18
C GLY A 3 10.08 13.00 5.40
N THR A 4 10.80 13.65 6.29
CA THR A 4 12.12 13.22 6.77
C THR A 4 12.13 13.32 8.29
N GLY A 5 12.40 12.21 8.97
CA GLY A 5 12.32 12.15 10.44
C GLY A 5 10.89 12.36 10.92
N VAL A 6 10.66 13.39 11.73
CA VAL A 6 9.36 13.74 12.31
C VAL A 6 8.60 14.82 11.54
N GLN A 7 9.14 15.30 10.42
CA GLN A 7 8.50 16.35 9.61
C GLN A 7 7.86 15.78 8.36
N PHE A 8 6.66 16.26 8.05
CA PHE A 8 5.83 15.78 6.94
C PHE A 8 5.28 16.96 6.13
N GLY A 9 5.31 16.83 4.81
CA GLY A 9 4.77 17.85 3.90
C GLY A 9 3.67 17.26 3.00
N CYS A 10 2.61 18.04 2.78
CA CYS A 10 1.58 17.72 1.79
C CYS A 10 2.01 18.30 0.43
N GLN A 11 2.23 17.44 -0.56
CA GLN A 11 2.62 17.88 -1.91
C GLN A 11 1.49 18.58 -2.67
N ALA A 12 0.23 18.33 -2.29
CA ALA A 12 -0.92 18.92 -2.97
C ALA A 12 -1.28 20.32 -2.48
N CYS A 13 -1.17 20.59 -1.17
CA CYS A 13 -1.55 21.87 -0.58
C CYS A 13 -0.39 22.60 0.12
N GLU A 14 0.82 22.05 0.06
CA GLU A 14 2.03 22.65 0.65
C GLU A 14 2.00 22.83 2.17
N SER A 15 1.00 22.26 2.86
CA SER A 15 0.98 22.27 4.32
C SER A 15 2.10 21.41 4.88
N SER A 16 2.73 21.85 5.96
CA SER A 16 3.76 21.09 6.67
C SER A 16 3.39 20.85 8.13
N PHE A 17 3.85 19.74 8.66
CA PHE A 17 3.55 19.24 10.00
C PHE A 17 4.80 18.69 10.65
N GLU A 18 4.81 18.72 11.96
CA GLU A 18 5.80 18.03 12.79
C GLU A 18 5.09 17.10 13.76
N MET A 19 5.63 15.91 13.95
CA MET A 19 5.11 14.93 14.92
C MET A 19 5.95 14.98 16.19
N ASP A 20 5.30 15.07 17.34
CA ASP A 20 5.97 14.96 18.63
C ASP A 20 6.21 13.49 19.05
N GLU A 21 6.87 13.32 20.19
CA GLU A 21 7.21 12.00 20.75
C GLU A 21 6.01 11.12 21.11
N TYR A 22 4.81 11.72 21.21
CA TYR A 22 3.55 11.02 21.48
C TYR A 22 2.72 10.73 20.22
N GLY A 23 3.26 11.07 19.04
CA GLY A 23 2.57 10.89 17.75
C GLY A 23 1.51 11.95 17.46
N LYS A 24 1.52 13.08 18.18
CA LYS A 24 0.66 14.22 17.90
C LYS A 24 1.25 15.06 16.79
N MET A 25 0.39 15.48 15.87
CA MET A 25 0.75 16.27 14.69
C MET A 25 0.53 17.75 14.95
N HIS A 26 1.57 18.53 14.82
CA HIS A 26 1.55 19.98 14.94
C HIS A 26 1.67 20.61 13.54
N LEU A 27 0.73 21.48 13.19
CA LEU A 27 0.79 22.24 11.93
C LEU A 27 1.90 23.29 12.03
N LEU A 28 2.92 23.18 11.20
CA LEU A 28 4.00 24.18 11.10
C LEU A 28 3.65 25.29 10.11
N GLN A 29 3.15 24.88 8.93
CA GLN A 29 2.77 25.81 7.87
C GLN A 29 1.45 25.37 7.26
N LYS A 30 0.51 26.31 7.13
CA LYS A 30 -0.76 26.12 6.44
C LYS A 30 -0.56 26.36 4.95
N GLY A 31 -0.91 25.35 4.15
CA GLY A 31 -0.87 25.47 2.69
C GLY A 31 -2.17 26.04 2.10
N ASN A 32 -2.16 26.23 0.79
CA ASN A 32 -3.25 26.85 0.04
C ASN A 32 -4.51 25.95 0.00
N GLY A 33 -5.69 26.57 0.12
CA GLY A 33 -6.99 25.88 -0.07
C GLY A 33 -7.43 24.98 1.07
N ARG A 34 -6.79 25.02 2.23
CA ARG A 34 -7.16 24.19 3.38
C ARG A 34 -8.14 24.93 4.30
N SER A 35 -9.21 24.22 4.73
CA SER A 35 -10.11 24.72 5.77
C SER A 35 -9.37 24.85 7.12
N ASP A 36 -9.85 25.74 8.00
CA ASP A 36 -9.25 25.98 9.32
C ASP A 36 -9.43 24.78 10.28
N GLU A 37 -10.32 23.86 9.96
CA GLU A 37 -10.56 22.65 10.73
C GLU A 37 -9.60 21.51 10.32
N PHE A 38 -8.38 21.56 10.83
CA PHE A 38 -7.49 20.40 10.73
C PHE A 38 -7.75 19.45 11.90
N ARG A 39 -8.43 18.35 11.61
CA ARG A 39 -8.88 17.36 12.63
C ARG A 39 -7.94 16.17 12.81
N LEU A 40 -6.87 16.09 12.03
CA LEU A 40 -5.95 14.94 12.08
C LEU A 40 -4.81 15.23 13.05
N ASN A 41 -5.11 15.16 14.35
CA ASN A 41 -4.19 15.55 15.40
C ASN A 41 -3.19 14.48 15.80
N HIS A 42 -3.47 13.20 15.49
CA HIS A 42 -2.60 12.08 15.84
C HIS A 42 -2.42 11.12 14.66
N ILE A 43 -1.34 10.34 14.67
CA ILE A 43 -1.07 9.31 13.65
C ILE A 43 -2.25 8.36 13.42
N PRO A 44 -2.96 7.83 14.46
CA PRO A 44 -4.15 7.01 14.26
C PRO A 44 -5.26 7.70 13.45
N ASP A 45 -5.46 9.02 13.62
CA ASP A 45 -6.46 9.79 12.87
C ASP A 45 -6.08 9.86 11.38
N TRP A 46 -4.79 10.05 11.09
CA TRP A 46 -4.28 10.01 9.72
C TRP A 46 -4.50 8.66 9.07
N TYR A 47 -4.16 7.58 9.78
CA TYR A 47 -4.33 6.21 9.29
C TYR A 47 -5.81 5.89 9.02
N LYS A 48 -6.70 6.34 9.91
CA LYS A 48 -8.15 6.21 9.72
C LYS A 48 -8.62 6.97 8.49
N TRP A 49 -8.18 8.21 8.32
CA TRP A 49 -8.51 9.02 7.16
C TRP A 49 -8.00 8.41 5.85
N GLU A 50 -6.75 7.92 5.81
CA GLU A 50 -6.21 7.21 4.64
C GLU A 50 -7.05 5.99 4.28
N ARG A 51 -7.47 5.22 5.28
CA ARG A 51 -8.36 4.07 5.08
C ARG A 51 -9.71 4.47 4.50
N GLU A 52 -10.30 5.55 4.98
CA GLU A 52 -11.56 6.09 4.45
C GLU A 52 -11.42 6.57 3.01
N CYS A 53 -10.29 7.20 2.65
CA CYS A 53 -9.99 7.57 1.27
C CYS A 53 -9.91 6.34 0.34
N VAL A 54 -9.16 5.33 0.75
CA VAL A 54 -9.02 4.08 -0.02
C VAL A 54 -10.36 3.36 -0.16
N LYS A 55 -11.15 3.28 0.92
CA LYS A 55 -12.49 2.71 0.90
C LYS A 55 -13.39 3.41 -0.11
N LYS A 56 -13.38 4.74 -0.13
CA LYS A 56 -14.14 5.52 -1.11
C LYS A 56 -13.70 5.24 -2.54
N GLU A 57 -12.40 5.18 -2.82
CA GLU A 57 -11.91 4.81 -4.15
C GLU A 57 -12.40 3.42 -4.59
N ILE A 58 -12.50 2.47 -3.66
CA ILE A 58 -13.03 1.12 -3.94
C ILE A 58 -14.53 1.18 -4.24
N GLU A 59 -15.31 1.90 -3.42
CA GLU A 59 -16.75 2.07 -3.59
C GLU A 59 -17.10 2.79 -4.90
N ASP A 60 -16.32 3.80 -5.27
CA ASP A 60 -16.46 4.56 -6.52
C ASP A 60 -15.93 3.78 -7.75
N GLY A 61 -15.32 2.61 -7.57
CA GLY A 61 -14.72 1.80 -8.63
C GLY A 61 -13.47 2.41 -9.27
N THR A 62 -12.85 3.39 -8.63
CA THR A 62 -11.68 4.11 -9.13
C THR A 62 -10.35 3.52 -8.64
N TYR A 63 -10.39 2.67 -7.59
CA TYR A 63 -9.21 2.04 -7.08
C TYR A 63 -8.62 1.04 -8.08
N LYS A 64 -7.35 1.21 -8.37
CA LYS A 64 -6.52 0.25 -9.12
C LYS A 64 -5.06 0.43 -8.74
N LEU A 65 -4.39 -0.68 -8.43
CA LEU A 65 -2.94 -0.76 -8.42
C LEU A 65 -2.49 -1.36 -9.76
N ASP A 66 -1.52 -0.74 -10.40
CA ASP A 66 -0.98 -1.22 -11.68
C ASP A 66 0.44 -0.66 -11.83
N VAL A 67 1.43 -1.46 -11.42
CA VAL A 67 2.81 -1.02 -11.27
C VAL A 67 3.81 -2.04 -11.78
N ASP A 68 4.88 -1.57 -12.37
CA ASP A 68 6.03 -2.40 -12.69
C ASP A 68 6.82 -2.67 -11.41
N VAL A 69 7.31 -3.88 -11.26
CA VAL A 69 8.01 -4.34 -10.04
C VAL A 69 9.27 -5.14 -10.38
N ASP A 70 10.26 -5.04 -9.50
CA ASP A 70 11.32 -6.04 -9.39
C ASP A 70 10.82 -7.16 -8.48
N ILE A 71 10.93 -8.40 -8.94
CA ILE A 71 10.43 -9.58 -8.23
C ILE A 71 11.59 -10.31 -7.59
N LYS A 72 11.48 -10.55 -6.30
CA LYS A 72 12.44 -11.35 -5.53
C LYS A 72 11.72 -12.47 -4.80
N VAL A 73 12.44 -13.54 -4.51
CA VAL A 73 11.96 -14.65 -3.68
C VAL A 73 12.95 -14.94 -2.58
N LEU A 74 12.46 -15.37 -1.43
CA LEU A 74 13.28 -15.87 -0.35
C LEU A 74 13.32 -17.41 -0.45
N LYS A 75 14.49 -17.95 -0.68
CA LYS A 75 14.72 -19.38 -0.72
C LYS A 75 15.54 -19.81 0.49
N ASP A 76 15.07 -20.85 1.18
CA ASP A 76 15.77 -21.50 2.31
C ASP A 76 16.11 -20.54 3.47
N PHE A 77 15.40 -19.43 3.60
CA PHE A 77 15.62 -18.37 4.61
C PHE A 77 17.04 -17.77 4.65
N ASN A 78 17.91 -18.13 3.71
CA ASN A 78 19.31 -17.75 3.72
C ASN A 78 19.67 -16.66 2.71
N ALA A 79 18.91 -16.53 1.63
CA ALA A 79 19.20 -15.56 0.60
C ALA A 79 17.94 -15.08 -0.13
N ILE A 80 17.98 -13.82 -0.55
CA ILE A 80 16.99 -13.20 -1.42
C ILE A 80 17.52 -13.31 -2.85
N TYR A 81 16.72 -13.94 -3.71
CA TYR A 81 17.04 -14.12 -5.12
C TYR A 81 16.18 -13.21 -5.96
N GLU A 82 16.82 -12.51 -6.87
CA GLU A 82 16.13 -11.76 -7.92
C GLU A 82 15.61 -12.75 -8.97
N VAL A 83 14.31 -12.69 -9.25
CA VAL A 83 13.65 -13.55 -10.23
C VAL A 83 13.52 -12.84 -11.57
N GLY A 84 13.34 -11.52 -11.54
CA GLY A 84 13.25 -10.67 -12.72
C GLY A 84 12.20 -9.57 -12.59
N ASP A 85 11.97 -8.91 -13.70
CA ASP A 85 10.98 -7.85 -13.82
C ASP A 85 9.58 -8.41 -13.98
N GLY A 86 8.59 -7.65 -13.48
CA GLY A 86 7.20 -8.01 -13.64
C GLY A 86 6.27 -6.81 -13.47
N ARG A 87 4.98 -7.13 -13.49
CA ARG A 87 3.89 -6.18 -13.29
C ARG A 87 2.95 -6.71 -12.24
N LEU A 88 2.72 -5.92 -11.20
CA LEU A 88 1.79 -6.19 -10.13
C LEU A 88 0.52 -5.36 -10.33
N THR A 89 -0.62 -6.04 -10.42
CA THR A 89 -1.93 -5.38 -10.42
C THR A 89 -2.77 -5.84 -9.25
N HIS A 90 -3.63 -4.95 -8.75
CA HIS A 90 -4.62 -5.25 -7.73
C HIS A 90 -5.91 -4.44 -7.98
N ASP A 91 -7.02 -5.15 -7.98
CA ASP A 91 -8.35 -4.58 -8.11
C ASP A 91 -9.35 -5.37 -7.23
N SER A 92 -10.65 -5.17 -7.45
CA SER A 92 -11.72 -5.87 -6.71
C SER A 92 -11.67 -7.40 -6.84
N ASN A 93 -11.02 -7.95 -7.88
CA ASN A 93 -10.88 -9.40 -8.10
C ASN A 93 -9.70 -10.00 -7.31
N GLY A 94 -8.73 -9.18 -6.94
CA GLY A 94 -7.54 -9.58 -6.21
C GLY A 94 -6.23 -9.16 -6.87
N PHE A 95 -5.17 -9.88 -6.55
CA PHE A 95 -3.83 -9.63 -7.08
C PHE A 95 -3.54 -10.47 -8.32
N MET A 96 -2.82 -9.88 -9.26
CA MET A 96 -2.19 -10.58 -10.37
C MET A 96 -0.75 -10.10 -10.51
N LEU A 97 0.19 -11.04 -10.51
CA LEU A 97 1.61 -10.81 -10.77
C LEU A 97 2.00 -11.55 -12.04
N THR A 98 2.47 -10.81 -13.03
CA THR A 98 3.02 -11.35 -14.28
C THR A 98 4.44 -10.88 -14.46
N GLY A 99 5.28 -11.67 -15.14
CA GLY A 99 6.65 -11.24 -15.36
C GLY A 99 7.59 -12.35 -15.78
N CYS A 100 8.88 -12.12 -15.58
CA CYS A 100 9.95 -13.07 -15.85
C CYS A 100 9.89 -13.59 -17.31
N ASN A 101 9.76 -12.66 -18.27
CA ASN A 101 9.62 -12.98 -19.70
C ASN A 101 8.45 -13.93 -20.02
N GLY A 102 7.34 -13.80 -19.29
CA GLY A 102 6.12 -14.60 -19.47
C GLY A 102 6.11 -15.94 -18.72
N SER A 103 7.16 -16.29 -17.99
CA SER A 103 7.22 -17.51 -17.20
C SER A 103 6.48 -17.44 -15.87
N LEU A 104 6.17 -16.23 -15.38
CA LEU A 104 5.43 -15.99 -14.16
C LEU A 104 4.03 -15.44 -14.46
N ASN A 105 3.01 -16.15 -13.97
CA ASN A 105 1.62 -15.70 -13.96
C ASN A 105 0.95 -16.20 -12.69
N TYR A 106 0.99 -15.39 -11.64
CA TYR A 106 0.43 -15.70 -10.33
C TYR A 106 -0.83 -14.88 -10.06
N LYS A 107 -1.88 -15.53 -9.58
CA LYS A 107 -3.15 -14.88 -9.24
C LYS A 107 -3.56 -15.24 -7.82
N GLN A 108 -3.99 -14.25 -7.08
CA GLN A 108 -4.50 -14.39 -5.72
C GLN A 108 -5.85 -13.68 -5.60
N SER A 109 -6.91 -14.45 -5.40
CA SER A 109 -8.26 -13.90 -5.29
C SER A 109 -8.42 -13.03 -4.05
N SER A 110 -9.22 -11.96 -4.16
CA SER A 110 -9.63 -11.10 -3.04
C SER A 110 -10.32 -11.87 -1.90
N LYS A 111 -10.91 -13.04 -2.19
CA LYS A 111 -11.59 -13.91 -1.21
C LYS A 111 -10.65 -14.55 -0.21
N VAL A 112 -9.37 -14.67 -0.53
CA VAL A 112 -8.33 -15.29 0.32
C VAL A 112 -7.30 -14.29 0.81
N SER A 113 -7.27 -13.09 0.25
CA SER A 113 -6.33 -12.02 0.57
C SER A 113 -6.90 -11.11 1.65
N TYR A 114 -6.99 -11.61 2.89
CA TYR A 114 -7.54 -10.80 3.96
C TYR A 114 -6.64 -9.62 4.36
N SER A 115 -5.36 -9.70 4.05
CA SER A 115 -4.36 -8.66 4.27
C SER A 115 -3.17 -8.85 3.35
N LEU A 116 -2.38 -7.81 3.19
CA LEU A 116 -1.14 -7.81 2.41
C LEU A 116 0.02 -7.44 3.33
N TYR A 117 1.07 -8.25 3.33
CA TYR A 117 2.29 -7.85 3.98
C TYR A 117 2.99 -6.80 3.11
N SER A 118 3.17 -5.63 3.68
CA SER A 118 3.90 -4.52 3.06
C SER A 118 4.91 -4.00 4.05
N ASP A 119 6.11 -3.72 3.61
CA ASP A 119 7.17 -3.18 4.43
C ASP A 119 7.85 -2.02 3.72
N TYR A 120 8.40 -1.13 4.52
CA TYR A 120 9.13 0.05 4.07
C TYR A 120 10.61 -0.22 4.22
N PHE A 121 11.36 0.06 3.17
CA PHE A 121 12.81 -0.06 3.18
C PHE A 121 13.31 -1.45 3.63
N TRP A 122 12.59 -2.50 3.21
CA TRP A 122 12.84 -3.88 3.60
C TRP A 122 14.26 -4.32 3.25
N TYR A 123 15.06 -4.68 4.25
CA TYR A 123 16.48 -4.99 4.12
C TYR A 123 17.28 -3.95 3.32
N GLU A 124 16.93 -2.67 3.43
CA GLU A 124 17.55 -1.57 2.67
C GLU A 124 17.41 -1.69 1.14
N LEU A 125 16.55 -2.60 0.66
CA LEU A 125 16.27 -2.80 -0.77
C LEU A 125 15.17 -1.87 -1.29
N GLY A 126 14.30 -1.39 -0.42
CA GLY A 126 13.19 -0.50 -0.77
C GLY A 126 11.83 -0.95 -0.23
N ASP A 127 10.83 -0.17 -0.53
CA ASP A 127 9.45 -0.47 -0.17
C ASP A 127 8.94 -1.66 -0.97
N MET A 128 8.23 -2.58 -0.34
CA MET A 128 7.75 -3.78 -1.01
C MET A 128 6.37 -4.25 -0.56
N ASN A 129 5.72 -4.98 -1.45
CA ASN A 129 4.53 -5.77 -1.19
C ASN A 129 4.86 -7.26 -1.36
N CYS A 130 4.42 -8.08 -0.41
CA CYS A 130 4.60 -9.52 -0.47
C CYS A 130 3.27 -10.20 -0.83
N ILE A 131 3.25 -10.95 -1.92
CA ILE A 131 2.11 -11.76 -2.33
C ILE A 131 2.56 -13.22 -2.51
N GLY A 132 1.67 -14.14 -2.26
CA GLY A 132 2.01 -15.55 -2.39
C GLY A 132 1.06 -16.48 -1.66
N ASP A 133 1.48 -17.73 -1.55
CA ASP A 133 0.77 -18.79 -0.86
C ASP A 133 1.72 -19.57 0.06
N ASN A 134 1.30 -20.74 0.52
CA ASN A 134 2.11 -21.60 1.39
C ASN A 134 3.29 -22.28 0.68
N LYS A 135 3.47 -22.09 -0.63
CA LYS A 135 4.55 -22.69 -1.41
C LYS A 135 5.59 -21.66 -1.83
N VAL A 136 5.15 -20.45 -2.17
CA VAL A 136 6.01 -19.39 -2.68
C VAL A 136 5.53 -18.01 -2.22
N LEU A 137 6.47 -17.18 -1.83
CA LEU A 137 6.26 -15.77 -1.52
C LEU A 137 7.08 -14.93 -2.50
N TYR A 138 6.40 -14.03 -3.19
CA TYR A 138 6.98 -13.06 -4.10
C TYR A 138 7.07 -11.71 -3.40
N TYR A 139 8.26 -11.19 -3.29
CA TYR A 139 8.55 -9.86 -2.77
C TYR A 139 8.63 -8.91 -3.97
N CYS A 140 7.62 -8.07 -4.09
CA CYS A 140 7.43 -7.16 -5.23
C CYS A 140 7.87 -5.76 -4.82
N PHE A 141 8.95 -5.26 -5.41
CA PHE A 141 9.49 -3.92 -5.20
C PHE A 141 9.01 -3.01 -6.31
N PRO A 142 8.05 -2.10 -6.03
CA PRO A 142 7.54 -1.20 -7.08
C PRO A 142 8.62 -0.32 -7.67
N LYS A 143 8.61 -0.19 -9.00
CA LYS A 143 9.44 0.77 -9.74
C LYS A 143 8.72 2.11 -9.79
N GLY A 144 9.42 3.18 -9.43
CA GLY A 144 8.89 4.53 -9.48
C GLY A 144 8.69 5.20 -8.11
N GLU A 145 8.80 6.52 -8.10
CA GLU A 145 8.89 7.33 -6.88
C GLU A 145 7.55 7.55 -6.15
N ASN A 146 6.41 7.21 -6.76
CA ASN A 146 5.08 7.57 -6.25
C ASN A 146 4.20 6.38 -5.87
N VAL A 147 4.77 5.18 -5.77
CA VAL A 147 4.00 4.00 -5.39
C VAL A 147 3.96 3.87 -3.87
N ILE A 148 2.75 3.93 -3.31
CA ILE A 148 2.52 3.83 -1.87
C ILE A 148 2.12 2.39 -1.54
N VAL A 149 3.04 1.58 -1.06
CA VAL A 149 2.79 0.16 -0.71
C VAL A 149 1.72 -0.01 0.38
N ALA A 150 1.62 0.94 1.33
CA ALA A 150 0.57 0.93 2.35
C ALA A 150 -0.84 1.03 1.76
N LYS A 151 -1.02 1.77 0.67
CA LYS A 151 -2.32 1.88 0.00
C LYS A 151 -2.82 0.52 -0.50
N ALA A 152 -1.95 -0.30 -1.08
CA ALA A 152 -2.28 -1.64 -1.52
C ALA A 152 -2.72 -2.54 -0.35
N ARG A 153 -2.06 -2.44 0.81
CA ARG A 153 -2.44 -3.16 2.02
C ARG A 153 -3.82 -2.75 2.52
N LEU A 154 -4.08 -1.45 2.64
CA LEU A 154 -5.39 -0.94 3.07
C LEU A 154 -6.50 -1.39 2.11
N ALA A 155 -6.23 -1.34 0.80
CA ALA A 155 -7.19 -1.78 -0.21
C ALA A 155 -7.47 -3.29 -0.13
N ALA A 156 -6.45 -4.13 0.06
CA ALA A 156 -6.65 -5.57 0.22
C ALA A 156 -7.59 -5.89 1.40
N GLU A 157 -7.38 -5.23 2.55
CA GLU A 157 -8.22 -5.40 3.72
C GLU A 157 -9.68 -4.97 3.48
N GLU A 158 -9.90 -3.83 2.82
CA GLU A 158 -11.25 -3.31 2.57
C GLU A 158 -11.98 -4.13 1.48
N ILE A 159 -11.31 -4.53 0.41
CA ILE A 159 -11.88 -5.39 -0.63
C ILE A 159 -12.27 -6.75 -0.05
N PHE A 160 -11.43 -7.33 0.82
CA PHE A 160 -11.75 -8.59 1.49
C PHE A 160 -13.01 -8.47 2.35
N LYS A 161 -13.17 -7.39 3.14
CA LYS A 161 -14.36 -7.14 3.96
C LYS A 161 -15.62 -7.04 3.10
N ILE A 162 -15.58 -6.27 2.01
CA ILE A 162 -16.70 -6.11 1.07
C ILE A 162 -17.07 -7.47 0.45
N THR A 163 -16.07 -8.22 -0.02
CA THR A 163 -16.29 -9.52 -0.65
C THR A 163 -16.89 -10.55 0.32
N ARG A 164 -16.56 -10.46 1.61
CA ARG A 164 -17.08 -11.35 2.65
C ARG A 164 -18.51 -10.97 3.06
N ASN A 165 -18.80 -9.69 3.20
CA ASN A 165 -20.13 -9.22 3.58
C ASN A 165 -21.17 -9.54 2.51
N ASN A 166 -20.84 -9.38 1.24
CA ASN A 166 -21.73 -9.76 0.13
C ASN A 166 -22.06 -11.26 0.09
N LYS A 167 -21.29 -12.12 0.78
CA LYS A 167 -21.60 -13.55 0.93
C LYS A 167 -22.57 -13.86 2.07
N MET A 168 -22.71 -12.96 3.06
CA MET A 168 -23.61 -13.17 4.20
C MET A 168 -25.04 -12.71 3.88
N GLU A 169 -25.20 -11.92 2.82
CA GLU A 169 -26.51 -11.39 2.36
C GLU A 169 -27.11 -12.18 1.17
N ALA A 170 -26.40 -13.16 0.62
CA ALA A 170 -26.83 -14.04 -0.46
C ALA A 170 -27.10 -15.47 0.03
#